data_f7e6ee469b30189d17c451b99094323a
#
_entry.id   f7e6ee469b30189d17c451b99094323a
#
_cell.length_a   1.000
_cell.length_b   1.000
_cell.length_c   1.000
_cell.angle_alpha   90.00
_cell.angle_beta   90.00
_cell.angle_gamma   90.00
#
_symmetry.space_group_name_H-M   'P 1'
#
loop_
_entity.id
_entity.type
_entity.pdbx_description
1 polymer ?
#
loop_
_entity_poly.entity_id
_entity_poly.type
_entity_poly.pdbx_seq_one_letter_code
_entity_poly.pdbx_strand_id
1 'polypeptide(L)'
;MTTLVVRATGATGSLLVEQLINRDQDVRVIVRSRGRLLDSVKDSPRLAVIEAAISDLTDEKISTHVSGCRVVASCLGHTLSFRGVFGPPRRLVTDAVRRLCLAIKASSPAEPVRFVLMSAAGIRNHDLKEQIPAGQKLIIGLLRGLVPPHADNEAAAAFLRNE
;
A
#
# COMPACT_ATOMS: atom_id res chain seq x y z
N MET A 1 -9.41 -16.71 -5.61
CA MET A 1 -8.25 -16.21 -4.85
C MET A 1 -8.52 -14.76 -4.49
N THR A 2 -8.48 -14.40 -3.21
CA THR A 2 -8.83 -13.04 -2.77
C THR A 2 -7.59 -12.16 -2.59
N THR A 3 -7.61 -10.96 -3.18
CA THR A 3 -6.58 -9.93 -3.03
C THR A 3 -7.15 -8.75 -2.25
N LEU A 4 -6.49 -8.36 -1.14
CA LEU A 4 -6.80 -7.12 -0.43
C LEU A 4 -5.99 -5.97 -1.06
N VAL A 5 -6.67 -4.89 -1.45
CA VAL A 5 -6.03 -3.67 -1.99
C VAL A 5 -6.35 -2.48 -1.09
N VAL A 6 -5.31 -1.86 -0.53
CA VAL A 6 -5.45 -0.63 0.28
C VAL A 6 -5.20 0.58 -0.60
N ARG A 7 -6.06 1.60 -0.48
CA ARG A 7 -6.11 2.81 -1.32
C ARG A 7 -6.41 2.51 -2.81
N ALA A 8 -7.42 1.70 -3.03
CA ALA A 8 -7.88 1.30 -4.37
C ALA A 8 -8.44 2.45 -5.24
N THR A 9 -8.66 3.64 -4.68
CA THR A 9 -9.15 4.84 -5.41
C THR A 9 -8.03 5.78 -5.86
N GLY A 10 -6.77 5.42 -5.67
CA GLY A 10 -5.62 6.14 -6.22
C GLY A 10 -5.33 5.71 -7.66
N ALA A 11 -4.52 6.48 -8.40
CA ALA A 11 -4.23 6.20 -9.81
C ALA A 11 -3.77 4.76 -10.07
N THR A 12 -2.78 4.27 -9.32
CA THR A 12 -2.29 2.89 -9.47
C THR A 12 -3.26 1.87 -8.87
N GLY A 13 -3.85 2.16 -7.70
CA GLY A 13 -4.75 1.23 -7.02
C GLY A 13 -6.03 0.96 -7.80
N SER A 14 -6.59 1.96 -8.47
CA SER A 14 -7.80 1.78 -9.29
C SER A 14 -7.55 0.87 -10.49
N LEU A 15 -6.42 1.07 -11.18
CA LEU A 15 -6.02 0.22 -12.30
C LEU A 15 -5.73 -1.22 -11.85
N LEU A 16 -5.10 -1.39 -10.69
CA LEU A 16 -4.85 -2.71 -10.12
C LEU A 16 -6.15 -3.46 -9.84
N VAL A 17 -7.12 -2.81 -9.20
CA VAL A 17 -8.45 -3.40 -8.93
C VAL A 17 -9.16 -3.80 -10.22
N GLU A 18 -9.18 -2.90 -11.20
CA GLU A 18 -9.80 -3.18 -12.50
C GLU A 18 -9.15 -4.39 -13.19
N GLN A 19 -7.81 -4.45 -13.22
CA GLN A 19 -7.10 -5.58 -13.81
C GLN A 19 -7.31 -6.90 -13.07
N LEU A 20 -7.42 -6.87 -11.73
CA LEU A 20 -7.70 -8.08 -10.95
C LEU A 20 -9.10 -8.61 -11.23
N ILE A 21 -10.11 -7.72 -11.26
CA ILE A 21 -11.49 -8.09 -11.57
C ILE A 21 -11.62 -8.62 -13.00
N ASN A 22 -10.96 -7.98 -13.98
CA ASN A 22 -10.94 -8.43 -15.37
C ASN A 22 -10.23 -9.79 -15.57
N ARG A 23 -9.47 -10.25 -14.56
CA ARG A 23 -8.87 -11.59 -14.50
C ARG A 23 -9.65 -12.55 -13.60
N ASP A 24 -10.93 -12.28 -13.34
CA ASP A 24 -11.80 -13.10 -12.50
C ASP A 24 -11.30 -13.32 -11.06
N GLN A 25 -10.50 -12.40 -10.53
CA GLN A 25 -10.03 -12.44 -9.15
C GLN A 25 -11.05 -11.79 -8.21
N ASP A 26 -11.21 -12.36 -7.02
CA ASP A 26 -11.96 -11.70 -5.95
C ASP A 26 -11.09 -10.61 -5.31
N VAL A 27 -11.66 -9.43 -5.17
CA VAL A 27 -10.94 -8.27 -4.65
C VAL A 27 -11.67 -7.71 -3.43
N ARG A 28 -10.92 -7.48 -2.37
CA ARG A 28 -11.38 -6.71 -1.20
C ARG A 28 -10.63 -5.40 -1.17
N VAL A 29 -11.34 -4.28 -1.00
CA VAL A 29 -10.71 -2.96 -0.99
C VAL A 29 -10.99 -2.23 0.31
N ILE A 30 -9.97 -1.53 0.84
CA ILE A 30 -10.13 -0.55 1.92
C ILE A 30 -9.97 0.83 1.28
N VAL A 31 -11.05 1.62 1.28
CA VAL A 31 -11.12 2.94 0.65
C VAL A 31 -11.84 3.93 1.56
N ARG A 32 -11.45 5.21 1.50
CA ARG A 32 -12.10 6.27 2.28
C ARG A 32 -13.49 6.64 1.78
N SER A 33 -13.79 6.35 0.51
CA SER A 33 -15.09 6.62 -0.10
C SER A 33 -15.31 5.67 -1.27
N ARG A 34 -16.40 4.92 -1.23
CA ARG A 34 -16.86 4.04 -2.31
C ARG A 34 -17.15 4.79 -3.60
N GLY A 35 -17.69 6.01 -3.49
CA GLY A 35 -18.03 6.84 -4.65
C GLY A 35 -16.84 7.26 -5.51
N ARG A 36 -15.61 6.99 -5.07
CA ARG A 36 -14.37 7.26 -5.83
C ARG A 36 -13.80 6.02 -6.53
N LEU A 37 -14.46 4.89 -6.45
CA LEU A 37 -14.10 3.72 -7.24
C LEU A 37 -14.48 3.95 -8.70
N LEU A 38 -13.77 3.28 -9.61
CA LEU A 38 -14.11 3.32 -11.04
C LEU A 38 -15.49 2.72 -11.29
N ASP A 39 -16.25 3.34 -12.18
CA ASP A 39 -17.58 2.86 -12.57
C ASP A 39 -17.53 1.45 -13.16
N SER A 40 -16.45 1.09 -13.83
CA SER A 40 -16.22 -0.23 -14.41
C SER A 40 -16.17 -1.38 -13.40
N VAL A 41 -15.90 -1.08 -12.11
CA VAL A 41 -15.70 -2.13 -11.09
C VAL A 41 -16.60 -2.00 -9.87
N LYS A 42 -17.17 -0.82 -9.59
CA LYS A 42 -17.90 -0.53 -8.34
C LYS A 42 -19.05 -1.47 -8.02
N ASP A 43 -19.69 -2.03 -9.06
CA ASP A 43 -20.85 -2.90 -8.95
C ASP A 43 -20.51 -4.37 -9.27
N SER A 44 -19.22 -4.70 -9.39
CA SER A 44 -18.77 -6.06 -9.62
C SER A 44 -19.11 -6.97 -8.43
N PRO A 45 -19.69 -8.16 -8.65
CA PRO A 45 -19.94 -9.12 -7.58
C PRO A 45 -18.64 -9.67 -6.94
N ARG A 46 -17.51 -9.48 -7.60
CA ARG A 46 -16.18 -9.88 -7.11
C ARG A 46 -15.51 -8.80 -6.25
N LEU A 47 -16.14 -7.64 -6.06
CA LEU A 47 -15.59 -6.53 -5.30
C LEU A 47 -16.26 -6.39 -3.93
N ALA A 48 -15.52 -6.68 -2.86
CA ALA A 48 -15.93 -6.38 -1.49
C ALA A 48 -15.33 -5.03 -1.05
N VAL A 49 -16.17 -4.07 -0.69
CA VAL A 49 -15.75 -2.71 -0.33
C VAL A 49 -15.85 -2.47 1.17
N ILE A 50 -14.75 -2.10 1.80
CA ILE A 50 -14.67 -1.60 3.16
C ILE A 50 -14.44 -0.09 3.07
N GLU A 51 -15.46 0.69 3.46
CA GLU A 51 -15.36 2.15 3.47
C GLU A 51 -14.81 2.64 4.79
N ALA A 52 -13.50 2.85 4.83
CA ALA A 52 -12.75 3.35 5.98
C ALA A 52 -11.40 3.91 5.54
N ALA A 53 -10.81 4.81 6.34
CA ALA A 53 -9.36 5.01 6.24
C ALA A 53 -8.64 3.92 7.02
N ILE A 54 -7.52 3.41 6.48
CA ILE A 54 -6.73 2.35 7.15
C ILE A 54 -6.26 2.78 8.54
N SER A 55 -6.04 4.09 8.76
CA SER A 55 -5.68 4.68 10.05
C SER A 55 -6.79 4.57 11.10
N ASP A 56 -8.04 4.51 10.68
CA ASP A 56 -9.21 4.56 11.55
C ASP A 56 -9.72 3.15 11.94
N LEU A 57 -9.19 2.13 11.27
CA LEU A 57 -9.48 0.74 11.60
C LEU A 57 -8.66 0.29 12.83
N THR A 58 -9.27 -0.49 13.72
CA THR A 58 -8.53 -1.19 14.78
C THR A 58 -7.72 -2.36 14.19
N ASP A 59 -6.74 -2.87 14.92
CA ASP A 59 -5.90 -3.98 14.44
C ASP A 59 -6.72 -5.26 14.28
N GLU A 60 -7.74 -5.48 15.11
CA GLU A 60 -8.67 -6.60 15.00
C GLU A 60 -9.48 -6.52 13.69
N LYS A 61 -9.97 -5.31 13.32
CA LYS A 61 -10.68 -5.10 12.05
C LYS A 61 -9.75 -5.33 10.87
N ILE A 62 -8.51 -4.85 10.93
CA ILE A 62 -7.53 -5.10 9.87
C ILE A 62 -7.29 -6.61 9.73
N SER A 63 -7.11 -7.32 10.86
CA SER A 63 -6.92 -8.77 10.86
C SER A 63 -8.10 -9.52 10.23
N THR A 64 -9.33 -9.11 10.55
CA THR A 64 -10.54 -9.66 9.93
C THR A 64 -10.56 -9.44 8.41
N HIS A 65 -10.13 -8.26 7.96
CA HIS A 65 -10.12 -7.94 6.52
C HIS A 65 -8.96 -8.60 5.77
N VAL A 66 -7.86 -8.90 6.42
CA VAL A 66 -6.72 -9.66 5.85
C VAL A 66 -7.01 -11.15 5.78
N SER A 67 -7.82 -11.66 6.70
CA SER A 67 -8.15 -13.09 6.77
C SER A 67 -8.73 -13.63 5.47
N GLY A 68 -8.22 -14.78 5.03
CA GLY A 68 -8.59 -15.43 3.77
C GLY A 68 -8.02 -14.79 2.51
N CYS A 69 -7.21 -13.72 2.63
CA CYS A 69 -6.52 -13.14 1.49
C CYS A 69 -5.22 -13.88 1.20
N ARG A 70 -4.93 -14.08 -0.10
CA ARG A 70 -3.66 -14.68 -0.58
C ARG A 70 -2.63 -13.60 -0.94
N VAL A 71 -3.12 -12.41 -1.23
CA VAL A 71 -2.29 -11.24 -1.56
C VAL A 71 -2.83 -10.04 -0.82
N VAL A 72 -1.93 -9.23 -0.28
CA VAL A 72 -2.20 -7.91 0.27
C VAL A 72 -1.39 -6.88 -0.51
N ALA A 73 -2.06 -5.97 -1.20
CA ALA A 73 -1.43 -4.90 -1.98
C ALA A 73 -1.66 -3.54 -1.32
N SER A 74 -0.58 -2.86 -0.97
CA SER A 74 -0.62 -1.49 -0.46
C SER A 74 -0.27 -0.51 -1.57
N CYS A 75 -1.27 0.23 -2.07
CA CYS A 75 -1.10 1.33 -3.01
C CYS A 75 -1.10 2.69 -2.27
N LEU A 76 -0.74 2.68 -0.99
CA LEU A 76 -0.64 3.90 -0.20
C LEU A 76 0.52 4.78 -0.69
N GLY A 77 0.30 6.06 -0.62
CA GLY A 77 1.27 7.10 -0.90
C GLY A 77 0.71 8.43 -0.45
N HIS A 78 1.57 9.40 -0.26
CA HIS A 78 1.16 10.75 0.11
C HIS A 78 0.55 11.48 -1.10
N THR A 79 -0.40 12.36 -0.84
CA THR A 79 -0.98 13.22 -1.89
C THR A 79 0.05 14.31 -2.23
N LEU A 80 0.23 14.59 -3.53
CA LEU A 80 1.10 15.67 -4.01
C LEU A 80 0.46 17.05 -3.76
N SER A 81 0.24 17.37 -2.51
CA SER A 81 -0.20 18.69 -2.03
C SER A 81 0.66 19.08 -0.84
N PHE A 82 0.76 20.39 -0.55
CA PHE A 82 1.55 20.86 0.59
C PHE A 82 1.16 20.15 1.90
N ARG A 83 -0.14 20.01 2.15
CA ARG A 83 -0.69 19.32 3.31
C ARG A 83 -0.43 17.80 3.28
N GLY A 84 -0.42 17.18 2.11
CA GLY A 84 -0.11 15.75 1.94
C GLY A 84 1.37 15.44 2.08
N VAL A 85 2.24 16.42 1.79
CA VAL A 85 3.70 16.26 1.89
C VAL A 85 4.20 16.57 3.29
N PHE A 86 3.69 17.63 3.95
CA PHE A 86 4.20 18.12 5.22
C PHE A 86 3.22 17.94 6.39
N GLY A 87 1.96 17.60 6.13
CA GLY A 87 0.94 17.37 7.16
C GLY A 87 0.97 15.96 7.76
N PRO A 88 0.30 15.75 8.90
CA PRO A 88 0.12 14.43 9.48
C PRO A 88 -0.86 13.58 8.63
N PRO A 89 -0.73 12.23 8.70
CA PRO A 89 0.33 11.46 9.35
C PRO A 89 1.59 11.38 8.48
N ARG A 90 2.76 11.65 9.07
CA ARG A 90 4.05 11.65 8.35
C ARG A 90 4.57 10.23 8.02
N ARG A 91 4.07 9.21 8.72
CA ARG A 91 4.47 7.80 8.58
C ARG A 91 3.31 6.93 8.09
N LEU A 92 2.45 7.50 7.24
CA LEU A 92 1.24 6.84 6.75
C LEU A 92 1.52 5.47 6.11
N VAL A 93 2.53 5.41 5.25
CA VAL A 93 2.86 4.18 4.50
C VAL A 93 3.50 3.16 5.44
N THR A 94 4.51 3.57 6.20
CA THR A 94 5.20 2.69 7.16
C THR A 94 4.25 2.10 8.20
N ASP A 95 3.41 2.93 8.81
CA ASP A 95 2.50 2.48 9.86
C ASP A 95 1.44 1.52 9.30
N ALA A 96 0.88 1.82 8.13
CA ALA A 96 -0.07 0.93 7.47
C ALA A 96 0.56 -0.41 7.06
N VAL A 97 1.76 -0.41 6.49
CA VAL A 97 2.49 -1.63 6.12
C VAL A 97 2.75 -2.48 7.35
N ARG A 98 3.25 -1.88 8.43
CA ARG A 98 3.51 -2.58 9.70
C ARG A 98 2.25 -3.24 10.25
N ARG A 99 1.13 -2.51 10.31
CA ARG A 99 -0.16 -3.02 10.81
C ARG A 99 -0.71 -4.15 9.92
N LEU A 100 -0.59 -4.03 8.61
CA LEU A 100 -1.01 -5.08 7.68
C LEU A 100 -0.15 -6.35 7.83
N CYS A 101 1.16 -6.24 7.99
CA CYS A 101 2.04 -7.39 8.23
C CYS A 101 1.74 -8.08 9.57
N LEU A 102 1.51 -7.30 10.64
CA LEU A 102 1.09 -7.84 11.93
C LEU A 102 -0.26 -8.57 11.84
N ALA A 103 -1.22 -8.01 11.09
CA ALA A 103 -2.52 -8.62 10.85
C ALA A 103 -2.41 -9.94 10.06
N ILE A 104 -1.51 -10.00 9.04
CA ILE A 104 -1.22 -11.24 8.32
C ILE A 104 -0.68 -12.31 9.29
N LYS A 105 0.30 -11.96 10.11
CA LYS A 105 0.88 -12.89 11.11
C LYS A 105 -0.18 -13.35 12.11
N ALA A 106 -0.99 -12.43 12.62
CA ALA A 106 -2.05 -12.75 13.59
C ALA A 106 -3.16 -13.63 13.00
N SER A 107 -3.42 -13.55 11.70
CA SER A 107 -4.42 -14.40 11.03
C SER A 107 -3.98 -15.85 10.86
N SER A 108 -2.71 -16.17 11.16
CA SER A 108 -2.11 -17.52 11.07
C SER A 108 -2.52 -18.24 9.77
N PRO A 109 -2.24 -17.66 8.59
CA PRO A 109 -2.70 -18.23 7.33
C PRO A 109 -2.10 -19.60 7.07
N ALA A 110 -2.91 -20.54 6.56
CA ALA A 110 -2.46 -21.91 6.22
C ALA A 110 -1.38 -21.91 5.12
N GLU A 111 -1.36 -20.87 4.30
CA GLU A 111 -0.36 -20.69 3.25
C GLU A 111 0.21 -19.26 3.27
N PRO A 112 1.46 -19.04 2.84
CA PRO A 112 2.09 -17.72 2.85
C PRO A 112 1.27 -16.67 2.10
N VAL A 113 1.04 -15.53 2.73
CA VAL A 113 0.38 -14.37 2.11
C VAL A 113 1.46 -13.50 1.45
N ARG A 114 1.27 -13.22 0.17
CA ARG A 114 2.17 -12.33 -0.58
C ARG A 114 1.84 -10.88 -0.29
N PHE A 115 2.81 -10.12 0.19
CA PHE A 115 2.67 -8.67 0.35
C PHE A 115 3.28 -7.93 -0.84
N VAL A 116 2.53 -6.97 -1.39
CA VAL A 116 2.98 -6.11 -2.50
C VAL A 116 2.90 -4.65 -2.05
N LEU A 117 4.03 -3.96 -2.02
CA LEU A 117 4.09 -2.54 -1.71
C LEU A 117 4.35 -1.74 -2.98
N MET A 118 3.44 -0.83 -3.31
CA MET A 118 3.72 0.22 -4.29
C MET A 118 4.67 1.24 -3.65
N SER A 119 5.82 1.43 -4.26
CA SER A 119 6.86 2.33 -3.77
C SER A 119 7.09 3.50 -4.71
N ALA A 120 7.78 4.55 -4.24
CA ALA A 120 8.15 5.69 -5.05
C ALA A 120 9.42 5.42 -5.88
N ALA A 121 9.55 6.09 -7.01
CA ALA A 121 10.78 6.09 -7.79
C ALA A 121 11.96 6.63 -6.96
N GLY A 122 13.15 6.04 -7.15
CA GLY A 122 14.36 6.45 -6.44
C GLY A 122 14.59 5.76 -5.10
N ILE A 123 13.71 4.84 -4.69
CA ILE A 123 13.98 3.97 -3.53
C ILE A 123 14.93 2.87 -3.98
N ARG A 124 16.09 2.85 -3.34
CA ARG A 124 17.15 1.90 -3.65
C ARG A 124 16.77 0.50 -3.20
N ASN A 125 16.88 -0.48 -4.11
CA ASN A 125 16.93 -1.88 -3.71
C ASN A 125 18.34 -2.22 -3.21
N HIS A 126 18.49 -2.40 -1.91
CA HIS A 126 19.79 -2.71 -1.29
C HIS A 126 20.31 -4.11 -1.64
N ASP A 127 19.44 -5.00 -2.11
CA ASP A 127 19.81 -6.37 -2.50
C ASP A 127 20.36 -6.44 -3.92
N LEU A 128 20.03 -5.43 -4.74
CA LEU A 128 20.65 -5.24 -6.04
C LEU A 128 21.87 -4.32 -5.88
N LYS A 129 23.03 -4.75 -6.38
CA LYS A 129 24.26 -3.92 -6.41
C LYS A 129 24.15 -2.81 -7.46
N GLU A 130 23.08 -2.01 -7.37
CA GLU A 130 22.86 -0.89 -8.30
C GLU A 130 23.94 0.18 -8.11
N GLN A 131 24.68 0.45 -9.17
CA GLN A 131 25.62 1.56 -9.21
C GLN A 131 24.84 2.85 -9.48
N ILE A 132 24.65 3.65 -8.45
CA ILE A 132 23.97 4.95 -8.58
C ILE A 132 25.03 6.03 -8.85
N PRO A 133 24.91 6.80 -9.94
CA PRO A 133 25.77 7.93 -10.23
C PRO A 133 25.81 8.95 -9.07
N ALA A 134 26.94 9.62 -8.87
CA ALA A 134 27.13 10.55 -7.74
C ALA A 134 26.07 11.68 -7.72
N GLY A 135 25.70 12.22 -8.89
CA GLY A 135 24.65 13.23 -8.99
C GLY A 135 23.28 12.73 -8.53
N GLN A 136 22.94 11.48 -8.85
CA GLN A 136 21.68 10.87 -8.42
C GLN A 136 21.67 10.60 -6.90
N LYS A 137 22.83 10.25 -6.31
CA LYS A 137 22.97 10.12 -4.84
C LYS A 137 22.68 11.44 -4.13
N LEU A 138 23.17 12.57 -4.68
CA LEU A 138 22.90 13.89 -4.14
C LEU A 138 21.42 14.25 -4.19
N ILE A 139 20.76 14.00 -5.33
CA ILE A 139 19.31 14.24 -5.49
C ILE A 139 18.50 13.39 -4.52
N ILE A 140 18.81 12.09 -4.39
CA ILE A 140 18.14 11.20 -3.43
C ILE A 140 18.36 11.68 -1.99
N GLY A 141 19.57 12.12 -1.65
CA GLY A 141 19.90 12.69 -0.33
C GLY A 141 19.09 13.96 -0.01
N LEU A 142 18.92 14.85 -0.99
CA LEU A 142 18.09 16.04 -0.86
C LEU A 142 16.59 15.67 -0.72
N LEU A 143 16.09 14.74 -1.53
CA LEU A 143 14.72 14.25 -1.43
C LEU A 143 14.44 13.61 -0.07
N ARG A 144 15.39 12.83 0.46
CA ARG A 144 15.28 12.19 1.76
C ARG A 144 15.20 13.21 2.91
N GLY A 145 15.94 14.31 2.82
CA GLY A 145 15.93 15.36 3.84
C GLY A 145 14.79 16.37 3.72
N LEU A 146 14.34 16.67 2.49
CA LEU A 146 13.39 17.74 2.22
C LEU A 146 11.96 17.23 1.96
N VAL A 147 11.79 15.95 1.62
CA VAL A 147 10.49 15.38 1.24
C VAL A 147 10.11 14.22 2.16
N PRO A 148 9.41 14.48 3.28
CA PRO A 148 8.99 13.45 4.25
C PRO A 148 8.32 12.20 3.65
N PRO A 149 7.47 12.30 2.59
CA PRO A 149 6.93 11.14 1.90
C PRO A 149 7.96 10.17 1.34
N HIS A 150 9.13 10.66 0.91
CA HIS A 150 10.19 9.81 0.40
C HIS A 150 10.81 8.95 1.52
N ALA A 151 11.10 9.58 2.66
CA ALA A 151 11.61 8.89 3.84
C ALA A 151 10.61 7.85 4.39
N ASP A 152 9.30 8.13 4.37
CA ASP A 152 8.26 7.19 4.79
C ASP A 152 8.20 5.96 3.87
N ASN A 153 8.26 6.14 2.55
CA ASN A 153 8.30 5.03 1.60
C ASN A 153 9.58 4.18 1.75
N GLU A 154 10.74 4.80 1.98
CA GLU A 154 11.98 4.07 2.26
C GLU A 154 11.88 3.24 3.55
N ALA A 155 11.33 3.82 4.61
CA ALA A 155 11.14 3.13 5.88
C ALA A 155 10.17 1.94 5.75
N ALA A 156 9.10 2.08 4.97
CA ALA A 156 8.16 0.99 4.68
C ALA A 156 8.83 -0.15 3.89
N ALA A 157 9.63 0.18 2.87
CA ALA A 157 10.37 -0.81 2.09
C ALA A 157 11.45 -1.52 2.93
N ALA A 158 12.17 -0.77 3.78
CA ALA A 158 13.16 -1.34 4.71
C ALA A 158 12.52 -2.27 5.74
N PHE A 159 11.33 -1.92 6.24
CA PHE A 159 10.58 -2.78 7.15
C PHE A 159 10.22 -4.12 6.49
N LEU A 160 9.63 -4.08 5.29
CA LEU A 160 9.25 -5.30 4.56
C LEU A 160 10.41 -6.23 4.23
N ARG A 161 11.59 -5.68 4.04
CA ARG A 161 12.80 -6.46 3.76
C ARG A 161 13.26 -7.30 4.95
N ASN A 162 12.92 -6.89 6.17
CA ASN A 162 13.34 -7.54 7.41
C ASN A 162 12.23 -8.45 8.00
N GLU A 163 11.08 -8.55 7.34
CA GLU A 163 9.91 -9.35 7.73
C GLU A 163 9.85 -10.69 7.00
#